data_c37fa9e495dba73f6826979991e4004c
#
_entry.id   c37fa9e495dba73f6826979991e4004c
#
_cell.length_a   1.000
_cell.length_b   1.000
_cell.length_c   1.000
_cell.angle_alpha   90.00
_cell.angle_beta   90.00
_cell.angle_gamma   90.00
#
_symmetry.space_group_name_H-M   'P 1'
#
loop_
_entity.id
_entity.type
_entity.pdbx_description
1 polymer ?
#
loop_
_entity_poly.entity_id
_entity_poly.type
_entity_poly.pdbx_seq_one_letter_code
_entity_poly.pdbx_strand_id
1 'polypeptide(L)'
;TVAADYSFIVPSGTMIIHPVRTSGMFIGVAQSLRNIEKTQDRITGFLAEHSGMSQERIEELMLDSTQLVKDVGTMLEGKRAVEEGLIDEVGGIRDALNKLHEMIDEKMENTDKNYEMT
;
A
#
# COMPACT_ATOMS: atom_id res chain seq x y z
N THR A 1 0.16 -1.33 -5.64
CA THR A 1 -1.25 -1.05 -5.25
C THR A 1 -1.41 0.35 -4.68
N VAL A 2 -0.61 0.72 -3.71
CA VAL A 2 -0.73 2.02 -3.03
C VAL A 2 -0.39 3.22 -3.92
N ALA A 3 0.32 3.00 -5.02
CA ALA A 3 0.64 4.05 -5.99
C ALA A 3 -0.55 4.44 -6.87
N ALA A 4 -1.63 3.67 -6.86
CA ALA A 4 -2.85 3.96 -7.61
C ALA A 4 -3.63 5.11 -6.97
N ASP A 5 -4.38 5.86 -7.76
CA ASP A 5 -5.24 6.94 -7.27
C ASP A 5 -6.39 6.39 -6.42
N TYR A 6 -6.85 5.18 -6.72
CA TYR A 6 -7.86 4.47 -5.95
C TYR A 6 -7.64 2.96 -6.09
N SER A 7 -7.85 2.21 -5.02
CA SER A 7 -7.56 0.77 -5.00
C SER A 7 -8.69 -0.04 -4.39
N PHE A 8 -8.86 -1.24 -4.91
CA PHE A 8 -9.87 -2.21 -4.46
C PHE A 8 -9.23 -3.56 -4.16
N ILE A 9 -9.80 -4.27 -3.21
CA ILE A 9 -9.44 -5.66 -2.93
C ILE A 9 -10.73 -6.48 -2.80
N VAL A 10 -10.75 -7.65 -3.42
CA VAL A 10 -11.89 -8.57 -3.27
C VAL A 10 -11.93 -9.11 -1.83
N PRO A 11 -13.13 -9.48 -1.28
CA PRO A 11 -13.23 -9.93 0.11
C PRO A 11 -12.33 -11.13 0.44
N SER A 12 -12.11 -12.03 -0.52
CA SER A 12 -11.24 -13.20 -0.36
C SER A 12 -9.76 -12.92 -0.67
N GLY A 13 -9.45 -11.70 -1.09
CA GLY A 13 -8.07 -11.30 -1.39
C GLY A 13 -7.25 -11.12 -0.12
N THR A 14 -5.96 -11.35 -0.23
CA THR A 14 -5.02 -11.15 0.88
C THR A 14 -3.82 -10.34 0.45
N MET A 15 -3.26 -9.60 1.38
CA MET A 15 -1.99 -8.87 1.21
C MET A 15 -1.05 -9.24 2.35
N ILE A 16 0.23 -9.25 2.09
CA ILE A 16 1.25 -9.50 3.09
C ILE A 16 2.16 -8.28 3.18
N ILE A 17 2.29 -7.74 4.38
CA ILE A 17 3.28 -6.71 4.67
C ILE A 17 4.45 -7.39 5.37
N HIS A 18 5.62 -7.32 4.75
CA HIS A 18 6.82 -7.96 5.29
C HIS A 18 8.04 -7.05 5.14
N PRO A 19 9.09 -7.27 5.96
CA PRO A 19 10.33 -6.53 5.82
C PRO A 19 10.98 -6.75 4.45
N VAL A 20 11.83 -5.80 4.06
CA VAL A 20 12.64 -5.94 2.86
C VAL A 20 13.55 -7.16 3.01
N ARG A 21 13.61 -7.98 1.97
CA ARG A 21 14.44 -9.18 1.90
C ARG A 21 15.46 -9.03 0.80
N THR A 22 16.63 -9.59 1.05
CA THR A 22 17.67 -9.73 0.02
C THR A 22 18.18 -11.15 0.01
N SER A 23 18.59 -11.61 -1.16
CA SER A 23 19.22 -12.92 -1.31
C SER A 23 20.57 -12.74 -2.02
N GLY A 24 21.57 -13.54 -1.63
CA GLY A 24 22.90 -13.52 -2.22
C GLY A 24 24.02 -13.50 -1.19
N MET A 25 25.27 -13.49 -1.68
CA MET A 25 26.45 -13.36 -0.83
C MET A 25 26.77 -11.88 -0.59
N PHE A 26 26.96 -11.54 0.69
CA PHE A 26 27.32 -10.17 1.09
C PHE A 26 28.80 -10.08 1.41
N ILE A 27 29.48 -9.12 0.77
CA ILE A 27 30.82 -8.70 1.12
C ILE A 27 30.67 -7.38 1.89
N GLY A 28 31.12 -7.34 3.15
CA GLY A 28 30.93 -6.17 4.00
C GLY A 28 29.54 -6.09 4.64
N VAL A 29 29.30 -6.98 5.60
CA VAL A 29 27.99 -7.20 6.26
C VAL A 29 27.41 -5.91 6.86
N ALA A 30 28.22 -5.06 7.49
CA ALA A 30 27.73 -3.82 8.12
C ALA A 30 27.17 -2.82 7.08
N GLN A 31 27.83 -2.72 5.93
CA GLN A 31 27.38 -1.82 4.86
C GLN A 31 26.13 -2.34 4.15
N SER A 32 26.07 -3.65 3.94
CA SER A 32 24.89 -4.31 3.36
C SER A 32 23.67 -4.14 4.27
N LEU A 33 23.85 -4.26 5.58
CA LEU A 33 22.80 -4.05 6.56
C LEU A 33 22.26 -2.62 6.51
N ARG A 34 23.15 -1.63 6.45
CA ARG A 34 22.74 -0.21 6.31
C ARG A 34 21.97 0.07 5.03
N ASN A 35 22.38 -0.56 3.93
CA ASN A 35 21.68 -0.40 2.65
C ASN A 35 20.28 -1.01 2.69
N ILE A 36 20.11 -2.15 3.37
CA ILE A 36 18.81 -2.79 3.58
C ILE A 36 17.91 -1.89 4.43
N GLU A 37 18.44 -1.34 5.52
CA GLU A 37 17.70 -0.43 6.40
C GLU A 37 17.25 0.83 5.66
N LYS A 38 18.12 1.43 4.86
CA LYS A 38 17.78 2.61 4.04
C LYS A 38 16.70 2.28 3.01
N THR A 39 16.79 1.13 2.37
CA THR A 39 15.79 0.67 1.41
C THR A 39 14.44 0.45 2.10
N GLN A 40 14.44 -0.17 3.27
CA GLN A 40 13.23 -0.39 4.05
C GLN A 40 12.57 0.94 4.47
N ASP A 41 13.34 1.89 4.97
CA ASP A 41 12.84 3.22 5.34
C ASP A 41 12.23 3.94 4.14
N ARG A 42 12.85 3.83 2.98
CA ARG A 42 12.33 4.41 1.74
C ARG A 42 11.00 3.81 1.33
N ILE A 43 10.87 2.50 1.44
CA ILE A 43 9.64 1.77 1.10
C ILE A 43 8.54 2.08 2.12
N THR A 44 8.84 2.08 3.41
CA THR A 44 7.84 2.41 4.44
C THR A 44 7.37 3.86 4.34
N GLY A 45 8.27 4.78 4.03
CA GLY A 45 7.93 6.17 3.75
C GLY A 45 7.00 6.32 2.55
N PHE A 46 7.30 5.62 1.45
CA PHE A 46 6.45 5.59 0.26
C PHE A 46 5.04 5.05 0.56
N LEU A 47 4.98 3.94 1.30
CA LEU A 47 3.69 3.34 1.69
C LEU A 47 2.89 4.30 2.58
N ALA A 48 3.53 4.99 3.51
CA ALA A 48 2.86 5.96 4.39
C ALA A 48 2.31 7.16 3.60
N GLU A 49 3.06 7.66 2.62
CA GLU A 49 2.64 8.79 1.77
C GLU A 49 1.47 8.44 0.85
N HIS A 50 1.39 7.19 0.38
CA HIS A 50 0.43 6.75 -0.63
C HIS A 50 -0.72 5.90 -0.07
N SER A 51 -0.82 5.79 1.25
CA SER A 51 -1.90 5.05 1.92
C SER A 51 -2.42 5.84 3.12
N GLY A 52 -3.47 5.33 3.76
CA GLY A 52 -4.00 5.90 5.00
C GLY A 52 -3.28 5.44 6.26
N MET A 53 -2.12 4.77 6.13
CA MET A 53 -1.37 4.23 7.26
C MET A 53 -0.22 5.16 7.67
N SER A 54 0.07 5.21 8.98
CA SER A 54 1.28 5.85 9.48
C SER A 54 2.50 4.95 9.26
N GLN A 55 3.68 5.54 9.16
CA GLN A 55 4.93 4.79 9.01
C GLN A 55 5.16 3.84 10.19
N GLU A 56 4.85 4.27 11.40
CA GLU A 56 4.97 3.45 12.62
C GLU A 56 4.09 2.20 12.53
N ARG A 57 2.85 2.34 12.08
CA ARG A 57 1.92 1.21 11.94
C ARG A 57 2.39 0.22 10.86
N ILE A 58 2.93 0.72 9.77
CA ILE A 58 3.50 -0.12 8.70
C ILE A 58 4.68 -0.93 9.26
N GLU A 59 5.56 -0.31 10.00
CA GLU A 59 6.70 -0.98 10.62
C GLU A 59 6.26 -2.04 11.64
N GLU A 60 5.25 -1.76 12.46
CA GLU A 60 4.67 -2.74 13.37
C GLU A 60 4.18 -3.99 12.64
N LEU A 61 3.43 -3.80 11.54
CA LEU A 61 2.91 -4.90 10.75
C LEU A 61 4.01 -5.70 10.05
N MET A 62 5.06 -5.03 9.58
CA MET A 62 6.21 -5.69 8.96
C MET A 62 6.95 -6.62 9.92
N LEU A 63 7.04 -6.22 11.18
CA LEU A 63 7.82 -6.93 12.19
C LEU A 63 6.97 -7.84 13.09
N ASP A 64 5.67 -7.97 12.81
CA ASP A 64 4.79 -8.81 13.60
C ASP A 64 5.11 -10.30 13.39
N SER A 65 5.60 -10.94 14.43
CA SER A 65 5.95 -12.35 14.44
C SER A 65 4.88 -13.24 15.10
N THR A 66 3.75 -12.65 15.52
CA THR A 66 2.70 -13.38 16.23
C THR A 66 1.82 -14.21 15.30
N GLN A 67 1.83 -13.93 14.01
CA GLN A 67 1.06 -14.67 13.01
C GLN A 67 1.86 -15.87 12.49
N LEU A 68 1.15 -16.99 12.24
CA LEU A 68 1.72 -18.23 11.74
C LEU A 68 2.06 -18.14 10.24
N VAL A 69 2.92 -17.20 9.87
CA VAL A 69 3.48 -17.10 8.54
C VAL A 69 4.93 -17.54 8.61
N LYS A 70 5.42 -18.25 7.61
CA LYS A 70 6.80 -18.75 7.59
C LYS A 70 7.85 -17.64 7.70
N ASP A 71 7.49 -16.42 7.35
CA ASP A 71 8.35 -15.26 7.38
C ASP A 71 7.78 -14.21 8.31
N VAL A 72 8.63 -13.32 8.79
CA VAL A 72 8.22 -12.15 9.57
C VAL A 72 7.31 -11.26 8.70
N GLY A 73 6.18 -10.85 9.23
CA GLY A 73 5.23 -9.99 8.53
C GLY A 73 3.79 -10.28 8.94
N THR A 74 2.88 -9.52 8.37
CA THR A 74 1.44 -9.62 8.66
C THR A 74 0.65 -9.89 7.39
N MET A 75 -0.21 -10.91 7.44
CA MET A 75 -1.18 -11.18 6.39
C MET A 75 -2.48 -10.42 6.68
N LEU A 76 -2.92 -9.63 5.70
CA LEU A 76 -4.16 -8.87 5.79
C LEU A 76 -5.18 -9.39 4.79
N GLU A 77 -6.35 -9.79 5.27
CA GLU A 77 -7.50 -10.09 4.43
C GLU A 77 -8.12 -8.79 3.92
N GLY A 78 -8.92 -8.88 2.85
CA GLY A 78 -9.46 -7.72 2.16
C GLY A 78 -10.06 -6.65 3.07
N LYS A 79 -10.96 -7.05 3.97
CA LYS A 79 -11.60 -6.14 4.91
C LYS A 79 -10.58 -5.45 5.83
N ARG A 80 -9.63 -6.21 6.34
CA ARG A 80 -8.60 -5.67 7.24
C ARG A 80 -7.63 -4.74 6.53
N ALA A 81 -7.30 -5.02 5.27
CA ALA A 81 -6.47 -4.13 4.45
C ALA A 81 -7.11 -2.76 4.28
N VAL A 82 -8.43 -2.70 4.16
CA VAL A 82 -9.19 -1.44 4.10
C VAL A 82 -9.23 -0.76 5.46
N GLU A 83 -9.50 -1.50 6.54
CA GLU A 83 -9.54 -0.96 7.90
C GLU A 83 -8.20 -0.34 8.32
N GLU A 84 -7.09 -0.94 7.92
CA GLU A 84 -5.74 -0.42 8.20
C GLU A 84 -5.37 0.77 7.29
N GLY A 85 -6.12 1.03 6.24
CA GLY A 85 -5.88 2.15 5.34
C GLY A 85 -4.93 1.86 4.18
N LEU A 86 -4.57 0.59 3.96
CA LEU A 86 -3.66 0.20 2.90
C LEU A 86 -4.34 0.21 1.53
N ILE A 87 -5.62 -0.17 1.49
CA ILE A 87 -6.46 -0.19 0.29
C ILE A 87 -7.73 0.62 0.56
N ASP A 88 -8.27 1.26 -0.46
CA ASP A 88 -9.39 2.18 -0.31
C ASP A 88 -10.72 1.49 -0.05
N GLU A 89 -11.05 0.45 -0.82
CA GLU A 89 -12.35 -0.24 -0.69
C GLU A 89 -12.27 -1.74 -0.93
N VAL A 90 -13.17 -2.47 -0.31
CA VAL A 90 -13.44 -3.87 -0.66
C VAL A 90 -14.40 -3.89 -1.84
N GLY A 91 -14.04 -4.57 -2.93
CA GLY A 91 -14.88 -4.66 -4.11
C GLY A 91 -14.20 -5.39 -5.26
N GLY A 92 -14.95 -5.61 -6.34
CA GLY A 92 -14.48 -6.29 -7.53
C GLY A 92 -14.32 -5.35 -8.74
N ILE A 93 -14.20 -5.94 -9.92
CA ILE A 93 -14.00 -5.19 -11.19
C ILE A 93 -15.15 -4.21 -11.44
N ARG A 94 -16.39 -4.61 -11.16
CA ARG A 94 -17.55 -3.73 -11.36
C ARG A 94 -17.44 -2.46 -10.51
N ASP A 95 -17.05 -2.62 -9.24
CA ASP A 95 -16.87 -1.50 -8.32
C ASP A 95 -15.74 -0.58 -8.80
N ALA A 96 -14.66 -1.17 -9.28
CA ALA A 96 -13.53 -0.41 -9.84
C ALA A 96 -13.94 0.39 -11.09
N LEU A 97 -14.72 -0.19 -11.98
CA LEU A 97 -15.21 0.49 -13.18
C LEU A 97 -16.17 1.64 -12.82
N ASN A 98 -17.08 1.41 -11.88
CA ASN A 98 -18.00 2.46 -11.40
C ASN A 98 -17.22 3.62 -10.78
N LYS A 99 -16.22 3.33 -9.97
CA LYS A 99 -15.37 4.36 -9.36
C LYS A 99 -14.59 5.13 -10.41
N LEU A 100 -14.06 4.46 -11.41
CA LEU A 100 -13.35 5.11 -12.50
C LEU A 100 -14.25 6.09 -13.26
N HIS A 101 -15.49 5.71 -13.53
CA HIS A 101 -16.47 6.62 -14.16
C HIS A 101 -16.76 7.83 -13.29
N GLU A 102 -16.96 7.65 -11.99
CA GLU A 102 -17.14 8.76 -11.05
C GLU A 102 -15.96 9.73 -11.07
N MET A 103 -14.74 9.20 -11.04
CA MET A 103 -13.52 10.01 -11.05
C MET A 103 -13.36 10.78 -12.36
N ILE A 104 -13.72 10.18 -13.48
CA ILE A 104 -13.70 10.85 -14.79
C ILE A 104 -14.73 11.99 -14.82
N ASP A 105 -15.94 11.74 -14.35
CA ASP A 105 -17.01 12.73 -14.30
C ASP A 105 -16.64 13.94 -13.41
N GLU A 106 -16.08 13.69 -12.23
CA GLU A 106 -15.58 14.73 -11.34
C GLU A 106 -14.49 15.58 -12.00
N LYS A 107 -13.58 14.94 -12.71
CA LYS A 107 -12.50 15.63 -13.41
C LYS A 107 -13.02 16.50 -14.55
N MET A 108 -14.02 16.01 -15.29
CA MET A 108 -14.68 16.78 -16.35
C MET A 108 -15.43 17.99 -15.80
N GLU A 109 -16.17 17.84 -14.70
CA GLU A 109 -16.87 18.94 -14.02
C GLU A 109 -15.88 20.01 -13.54
N ASN A 110 -14.77 19.61 -12.95
CA ASN A 110 -13.74 20.55 -12.51
C ASN A 110 -13.09 21.29 -13.68
N THR A 111 -12.93 20.65 -14.82
CA THR A 111 -12.41 21.27 -16.04
C THR A 111 -13.41 22.29 -16.58
N ASP A 112 -14.70 21.96 -16.64
CA ASP A 112 -15.76 22.87 -17.07
C ASP A 112 -15.87 24.10 -16.15
N LYS A 113 -15.79 23.91 -14.84
CA LYS A 113 -15.78 25.01 -13.87
C LYS A 113 -14.59 25.95 -14.06
N ASN A 114 -13.41 25.40 -14.36
CA ASN A 114 -12.23 26.20 -14.65
C ASN A 114 -12.39 27.01 -15.94
N TYR A 115 -13.08 26.46 -16.94
CA TYR A 115 -13.41 27.17 -18.18
C TYR A 115 -14.39 28.31 -17.96
N GLU A 116 -15.39 28.14 -17.12
CA GLU A 116 -16.40 29.18 -16.80
C GLU A 116 -15.80 30.33 -15.99
N MET A 117 -14.72 30.12 -15.25
CA MET A 117 -14.04 31.13 -14.44
C MET A 117 -13.02 31.96 -15.24
N THR A 118 -12.77 31.61 -16.46
CA THR A 118 -11.91 32.37 -17.37
C THR A 118 -12.70 33.11 -18.42
#